data_07123235a137589e1644e407114da74b
#
_entry.id   07123235a137589e1644e407114da74b
#
_cell.length_a   1.000
_cell.length_b   1.000
_cell.length_c   1.000
_cell.angle_alpha   90.00
_cell.angle_beta   90.00
_cell.angle_gamma   90.00
#
_symmetry.space_group_name_H-M   'P 1'
#
loop_
_entity.id
_entity.type
_entity.pdbx_description
1 polymer ?
#
loop_
_entity_poly.entity_id
_entity_poly.type
_entity_poly.pdbx_seq_one_letter_code
_entity_poly.pdbx_strand_id
1 'polypeptide(L)'
;MNNTKYLVLTDPFLNRTRESNESRGLGNQSVLAPCEQVLIQAEVFLTLGIISLLENILVILAIIKNRNLHSPMYFFLCSLAVADMLVSVSNSLETIVIAILNNRYLVVNDRFIQMMDNIFDSMICISLVASICNLLVIAIDRYITIFYALRYHSIMTVRKALLAITAIWLTCTVCGILFIVYSESKMVIICLITMFFAMLVLMATLYIHMFLLARLHVKRIAALPAEGVVQQRTCMKGAITITILLGVFICCWAPFFLHLILIITCPKNPYCICYMSYFTTYLVLIMCNSVIDPIIYAFRSLEMRKTFKEIICCCGTSCNQRCKH
;
A
#
# COMPACT_ATOMS: atom_id res chain seq x y z
N MET A 1 -17.57 29.67 19.40
CA MET A 1 -16.70 29.90 18.24
C MET A 1 -15.65 28.83 18.26
N ASN A 2 -15.91 27.74 17.55
CA ASN A 2 -15.02 26.59 17.51
C ASN A 2 -13.87 26.86 16.56
N ASN A 3 -12.68 27.16 17.09
CA ASN A 3 -11.44 27.12 16.32
C ASN A 3 -11.04 25.65 16.13
N THR A 4 -11.61 25.00 15.12
CA THR A 4 -11.04 23.74 14.60
C THR A 4 -9.70 24.11 13.95
N LYS A 5 -8.60 23.86 14.65
CA LYS A 5 -7.25 23.97 14.08
C LYS A 5 -7.06 22.85 13.09
N TYR A 6 -7.02 23.17 11.83
CA TYR A 6 -6.68 22.22 10.78
C TYR A 6 -5.20 21.89 10.83
N LEU A 7 -4.89 20.60 10.77
CA LEU A 7 -3.53 20.11 10.66
C LEU A 7 -3.06 20.30 9.22
N VAL A 8 -2.05 21.12 9.01
CA VAL A 8 -1.40 21.27 7.71
C VAL A 8 -0.22 20.31 7.69
N LEU A 9 -0.42 19.12 7.11
CA LEU A 9 0.66 18.27 6.63
C LEU A 9 1.24 18.99 5.40
N THR A 10 2.34 19.71 5.59
CA THR A 10 3.04 20.38 4.50
C THR A 10 4.04 19.40 3.89
N ASP A 11 4.01 19.29 2.56
CA ASP A 11 5.01 18.55 1.79
C ASP A 11 6.41 19.09 2.12
N PRO A 12 7.31 18.30 2.71
CA PRO A 12 8.65 18.74 3.07
C PRO A 12 9.46 19.22 1.85
N PHE A 13 9.16 18.71 0.65
CA PHE A 13 9.80 19.16 -0.61
C PHE A 13 9.27 20.51 -1.07
N LEU A 14 8.00 20.83 -0.82
CA LEU A 14 7.39 22.11 -1.20
C LEU A 14 7.89 23.24 -0.29
N ASN A 15 8.06 22.99 1.00
CA ASN A 15 8.60 23.96 1.95
C ASN A 15 10.05 24.37 1.62
N ARG A 16 10.90 23.41 1.25
CA ARG A 16 12.30 23.73 0.84
C ARG A 16 12.37 24.63 -0.39
N THR A 17 11.47 24.45 -1.35
CA THR A 17 11.40 25.35 -2.54
C THR A 17 10.84 26.71 -2.19
N ARG A 18 10.02 26.85 -1.15
CA ARG A 18 9.45 28.11 -0.69
C ARG A 18 10.46 28.93 0.09
N GLU A 19 11.21 28.35 1.01
CA GLU A 19 12.28 29.04 1.76
C GLU A 19 13.42 29.55 0.85
N SER A 20 13.76 28.79 -0.22
CA SER A 20 14.77 29.26 -1.20
C SER A 20 14.31 30.38 -2.09
N ASN A 21 13.00 30.65 -2.19
CA ASN A 21 12.41 31.71 -3.01
C ASN A 21 12.07 33.00 -2.21
N GLU A 22 11.82 32.90 -0.91
CA GLU A 22 11.58 34.08 -0.06
C GLU A 22 12.84 34.96 0.13
N SER A 23 14.03 34.40 -0.06
CA SER A 23 15.31 35.13 -0.01
C SER A 23 15.68 35.87 -1.30
N ARG A 24 14.87 35.83 -2.36
CA ARG A 24 15.10 36.54 -3.62
C ARG A 24 13.89 37.38 -4.07
N GLY A 25 13.81 38.61 -3.54
CA GLY A 25 13.40 39.86 -4.24
C GLY A 25 11.99 39.93 -4.80
N LEU A 26 11.28 40.92 -4.24
CA LEU A 26 10.12 41.65 -4.76
C LEU A 26 10.18 41.83 -6.29
N GLY A 27 9.29 41.16 -7.01
CA GLY A 27 9.04 41.45 -8.43
C GLY A 27 7.59 41.09 -8.75
N ASN A 28 6.85 42.03 -9.30
CA ASN A 28 5.46 42.00 -9.74
C ASN A 28 5.03 40.61 -10.25
N GLN A 29 4.31 39.84 -9.45
CA GLN A 29 3.66 38.62 -9.89
C GLN A 29 2.15 38.87 -9.99
N SER A 30 1.62 38.66 -11.20
CA SER A 30 0.20 38.50 -11.47
C SER A 30 -0.38 37.52 -10.45
N VAL A 31 -1.35 37.98 -9.66
CA VAL A 31 -2.08 37.19 -8.64
C VAL A 31 -2.87 36.10 -9.37
N LEU A 32 -2.22 34.96 -9.62
CA LEU A 32 -2.98 33.73 -9.86
C LEU A 32 -3.71 33.40 -8.56
N ALA A 33 -5.01 33.09 -8.66
CA ALA A 33 -5.82 32.69 -7.52
C ALA A 33 -5.11 31.56 -6.74
N PRO A 34 -4.95 31.70 -5.41
CA PRO A 34 -4.29 30.68 -4.62
C PRO A 34 -5.06 29.38 -4.79
N CYS A 35 -4.37 28.29 -5.12
CA CYS A 35 -4.97 26.96 -5.14
C CYS A 35 -5.57 26.68 -3.77
N GLU A 36 -6.86 26.36 -3.74
CA GLU A 36 -7.57 26.01 -2.52
C GLU A 36 -6.99 24.68 -2.00
N GLN A 37 -6.27 24.75 -0.87
CA GLN A 37 -5.72 23.55 -0.24
C GLN A 37 -6.85 22.83 0.45
N VAL A 38 -7.07 21.56 0.10
CA VAL A 38 -7.98 20.69 0.83
C VAL A 38 -7.31 20.28 2.14
N LEU A 39 -7.72 20.94 3.23
CA LEU A 39 -7.23 20.62 4.57
C LEU A 39 -7.99 19.40 5.09
N ILE A 40 -7.30 18.27 5.17
CA ILE A 40 -7.85 17.04 5.73
C ILE A 40 -7.59 17.04 7.24
N GLN A 41 -8.63 16.74 8.02
CA GLN A 41 -8.55 16.72 9.48
C GLN A 41 -7.70 15.54 9.95
N ALA A 42 -6.92 15.74 11.02
CA ALA A 42 -6.11 14.70 11.66
C ALA A 42 -6.93 13.44 12.04
N GLU A 43 -8.17 13.65 12.40
CA GLU A 43 -9.13 12.60 12.78
C GLU A 43 -9.36 11.58 11.65
N VAL A 44 -9.29 12.01 10.38
CA VAL A 44 -9.43 11.12 9.23
C VAL A 44 -8.24 10.15 9.16
N PHE A 45 -7.01 10.66 9.31
CA PHE A 45 -5.80 9.83 9.32
C PHE A 45 -5.79 8.84 10.47
N LEU A 46 -6.15 9.30 11.67
CA LEU A 46 -6.19 8.44 12.86
C LEU A 46 -7.28 7.37 12.74
N THR A 47 -8.47 7.73 12.23
CA THR A 47 -9.56 6.78 12.03
C THR A 47 -9.20 5.71 11.01
N LEU A 48 -8.70 6.11 9.84
CA LEU A 48 -8.24 5.16 8.81
C LEU A 48 -7.09 4.29 9.32
N GLY A 49 -6.15 4.87 10.07
CA GLY A 49 -5.03 4.14 10.67
C GLY A 49 -5.50 3.06 11.64
N ILE A 50 -6.44 3.37 12.53
CA ILE A 50 -7.00 2.41 13.49
C ILE A 50 -7.76 1.29 12.76
N ILE A 51 -8.61 1.64 11.80
CA ILE A 51 -9.37 0.65 11.01
C ILE A 51 -8.40 -0.30 10.30
N SER A 52 -7.43 0.25 9.57
CA SER A 52 -6.44 -0.54 8.86
C SER A 52 -5.63 -1.45 9.78
N LEU A 53 -5.19 -0.96 10.94
CA LEU A 53 -4.47 -1.77 11.92
C LEU A 53 -5.32 -2.96 12.40
N LEU A 54 -6.58 -2.72 12.79
CA LEU A 54 -7.46 -3.77 13.28
C LEU A 54 -7.74 -4.83 12.21
N GLU A 55 -8.01 -4.42 10.97
CA GLU A 55 -8.30 -5.32 9.86
C GLU A 55 -7.08 -6.16 9.47
N ASN A 56 -5.90 -5.55 9.37
CA ASN A 56 -4.67 -6.26 9.03
C ASN A 56 -4.19 -7.20 10.14
N ILE A 57 -4.34 -6.82 11.42
CA ILE A 57 -4.14 -7.73 12.56
C ILE A 57 -5.09 -8.93 12.45
N LEU A 58 -6.35 -8.71 12.10
CA LEU A 58 -7.32 -9.80 11.92
C LEU A 58 -6.91 -10.76 10.80
N VAL A 59 -6.36 -10.24 9.68
CA VAL A 59 -5.79 -11.07 8.59
C VAL A 59 -4.67 -11.95 9.12
N ILE A 60 -3.70 -11.37 9.83
CA ILE A 60 -2.55 -12.10 10.39
C ILE A 60 -3.02 -13.17 11.38
N LEU A 61 -3.91 -12.83 12.31
CA LEU A 61 -4.46 -13.76 13.28
C LEU A 61 -5.23 -14.91 12.61
N ALA A 62 -6.00 -14.63 11.56
CA ALA A 62 -6.72 -15.65 10.81
C ALA A 62 -5.76 -16.65 10.15
N ILE A 63 -4.68 -16.18 9.54
CA ILE A 63 -3.67 -17.03 8.90
C ILE A 63 -2.95 -17.88 9.95
N ILE A 64 -2.59 -17.31 11.10
CA ILE A 64 -1.92 -18.05 12.18
C ILE A 64 -2.85 -19.13 12.76
N LYS A 65 -4.13 -18.81 13.01
CA LYS A 65 -5.09 -19.68 13.69
C LYS A 65 -5.55 -20.84 12.82
N ASN A 66 -5.78 -20.61 11.53
CA ASN A 66 -6.37 -21.61 10.63
C ASN A 66 -5.31 -22.29 9.77
N ARG A 67 -5.01 -23.56 10.06
CA ARG A 67 -4.03 -24.36 9.29
C ARG A 67 -4.37 -24.52 7.81
N ASN A 68 -5.64 -24.40 7.42
CA ASN A 68 -6.05 -24.44 6.01
C ASN A 68 -5.54 -23.21 5.22
N LEU A 69 -5.17 -22.14 5.93
CA LEU A 69 -4.58 -20.93 5.35
C LEU A 69 -3.03 -20.98 5.32
N HIS A 70 -2.40 -22.13 5.62
CA HIS A 70 -0.94 -22.27 5.60
C HIS A 70 -0.41 -22.67 4.22
N SER A 71 -0.78 -21.93 3.17
CA SER A 71 -0.19 -22.08 1.84
C SER A 71 0.70 -20.87 1.50
N PRO A 72 1.64 -21.01 0.55
CA PRO A 72 2.55 -19.93 0.15
C PRO A 72 1.86 -18.59 -0.09
N MET A 73 0.73 -18.60 -0.79
CA MET A 73 -0.07 -17.41 -1.07
C MET A 73 -0.46 -16.65 0.20
N TYR A 74 -0.96 -17.36 1.22
CA TYR A 74 -1.41 -16.68 2.44
C TYR A 74 -0.26 -16.11 3.26
N PHE A 75 0.94 -16.68 3.17
CA PHE A 75 2.14 -16.06 3.77
C PHE A 75 2.52 -14.75 3.07
N PHE A 76 2.38 -14.67 1.75
CA PHE A 76 2.55 -13.40 1.03
C PHE A 76 1.47 -12.39 1.39
N LEU A 77 0.22 -12.81 1.56
CA LEU A 77 -0.86 -11.94 2.06
C LEU A 77 -0.59 -11.46 3.49
N CYS A 78 -0.03 -12.32 4.35
CA CYS A 78 0.41 -11.93 5.69
C CYS A 78 1.52 -10.87 5.63
N SER A 79 2.50 -11.04 4.75
CA SER A 79 3.57 -10.06 4.53
C SER A 79 3.04 -8.74 3.97
N LEU A 80 2.05 -8.77 3.09
CA LEU A 80 1.37 -7.58 2.58
C LEU A 80 0.60 -6.86 3.70
N ALA A 81 -0.11 -7.60 4.55
CA ALA A 81 -0.80 -7.04 5.72
C ALA A 81 0.17 -6.33 6.69
N VAL A 82 1.40 -6.87 6.87
CA VAL A 82 2.45 -6.18 7.66
C VAL A 82 2.89 -4.88 6.99
N ALA A 83 3.04 -4.85 5.66
CA ALA A 83 3.36 -3.62 4.93
C ALA A 83 2.26 -2.56 5.08
N ASP A 84 0.99 -2.96 5.00
CA ASP A 84 -0.17 -2.08 5.18
C ASP A 84 -0.25 -1.52 6.60
N MET A 85 0.07 -2.33 7.61
CA MET A 85 0.18 -1.86 9.00
C MET A 85 1.30 -0.82 9.14
N LEU A 86 2.42 -0.99 8.46
CA LEU A 86 3.54 -0.06 8.51
C LEU A 86 3.16 1.32 7.96
N VAL A 87 2.43 1.39 6.82
CA VAL A 87 1.86 2.65 6.29
C VAL A 87 0.95 3.31 7.31
N SER A 88 0.03 2.53 7.88
CA SER A 88 -0.99 3.04 8.80
C SER A 88 -0.38 3.58 10.09
N VAL A 89 0.62 2.87 10.64
CA VAL A 89 1.37 3.31 11.82
C VAL A 89 2.16 4.58 11.52
N SER A 90 2.89 4.62 10.39
CA SER A 90 3.69 5.79 10.00
C SER A 90 2.84 7.04 9.90
N ASN A 91 1.79 7.02 9.09
CA ASN A 91 0.93 8.18 8.88
C ASN A 91 0.20 8.61 10.17
N SER A 92 -0.23 7.65 11.01
CA SER A 92 -0.88 7.96 12.29
C SER A 92 0.09 8.59 13.27
N LEU A 93 1.31 8.07 13.41
CA LEU A 93 2.33 8.63 14.30
C LEU A 93 2.78 10.00 13.82
N GLU A 94 3.02 10.20 12.54
CA GLU A 94 3.34 11.49 11.94
C GLU A 94 2.25 12.51 12.26
N THR A 95 0.97 12.15 12.06
CA THR A 95 -0.19 13.00 12.39
C THR A 95 -0.20 13.39 13.86
N ILE A 96 0.07 12.45 14.78
CA ILE A 96 0.12 12.70 16.23
C ILE A 96 1.29 13.66 16.55
N VAL A 97 2.48 13.41 16.02
CA VAL A 97 3.67 14.25 16.24
C VAL A 97 3.40 15.68 15.77
N ILE A 98 2.86 15.87 14.57
CA ILE A 98 2.52 17.19 14.06
C ILE A 98 1.46 17.88 14.93
N ALA A 99 0.45 17.14 15.42
CA ALA A 99 -0.56 17.68 16.32
C ALA A 99 0.04 18.16 17.66
N ILE A 100 0.99 17.43 18.23
CA ILE A 100 1.71 17.79 19.46
C ILE A 100 2.54 19.05 19.22
N LEU A 101 3.28 19.13 18.12
CA LEU A 101 4.12 20.28 17.77
C LEU A 101 3.28 21.55 17.53
N ASN A 102 2.16 21.45 16.80
CA ASN A 102 1.27 22.56 16.51
C ASN A 102 0.60 23.14 17.77
N ASN A 103 0.35 22.32 18.77
CA ASN A 103 -0.21 22.76 20.06
C ASN A 103 0.85 23.31 21.03
N ARG A 104 2.10 23.43 20.62
CA ARG A 104 3.23 23.93 21.41
C ARG A 104 3.44 23.18 22.75
N TYR A 105 3.03 21.92 22.83
CA TYR A 105 3.31 21.10 24.02
C TYR A 105 4.80 20.78 24.15
N LEU A 106 5.54 20.81 23.04
CA LEU A 106 6.99 20.59 22.99
C LEU A 106 7.65 21.66 22.12
N VAL A 107 8.67 22.32 22.64
CA VAL A 107 9.57 23.15 21.85
C VAL A 107 10.74 22.27 21.44
N VAL A 108 10.81 21.93 20.17
CA VAL A 108 11.78 21.00 19.62
C VAL A 108 12.66 21.71 18.59
N ASN A 109 13.91 21.26 18.47
CA ASN A 109 14.85 21.80 17.48
C ASN A 109 14.44 21.36 16.06
N ASP A 110 14.63 22.23 15.05
CA ASP A 110 14.33 21.96 13.63
C ASP A 110 15.00 20.68 13.10
N ARG A 111 16.20 20.36 13.61
CA ARG A 111 16.89 19.09 13.29
C ARG A 111 16.10 17.84 13.70
N PHE A 112 15.41 17.93 14.85
CA PHE A 112 14.60 16.80 15.32
C PHE A 112 13.37 16.61 14.42
N ILE A 113 12.71 17.69 14.03
CA ILE A 113 11.56 17.67 13.12
C ILE A 113 11.99 17.03 11.79
N GLN A 114 13.08 17.51 11.19
CA GLN A 114 13.61 16.96 9.94
C GLN A 114 13.99 15.48 10.06
N MET A 115 14.55 15.06 11.19
CA MET A 115 14.87 13.65 11.45
C MET A 115 13.59 12.79 11.52
N MET A 116 12.55 13.27 12.19
CA MET A 116 11.26 12.58 12.29
C MET A 116 10.58 12.45 10.93
N ASP A 117 10.54 13.52 10.14
CA ASP A 117 10.00 13.51 8.77
C ASP A 117 10.72 12.47 7.90
N ASN A 118 12.06 12.46 7.92
CA ASN A 118 12.85 11.48 7.16
C ASN A 118 12.58 10.03 7.61
N ILE A 119 12.32 9.81 8.89
CA ILE A 119 11.97 8.46 9.41
C ILE A 119 10.59 8.05 8.89
N PHE A 120 9.57 8.90 8.98
CA PHE A 120 8.22 8.58 8.49
C PHE A 120 8.20 8.36 6.99
N ASP A 121 8.85 9.21 6.21
CA ASP A 121 9.02 9.06 4.77
C ASP A 121 9.72 7.73 4.41
N SER A 122 10.75 7.37 5.18
CA SER A 122 11.46 6.09 5.02
C SER A 122 10.53 4.89 5.30
N MET A 123 9.69 4.97 6.35
CA MET A 123 8.73 3.92 6.67
C MET A 123 7.68 3.77 5.55
N ILE A 124 7.20 4.87 4.98
CA ILE A 124 6.29 4.86 3.82
C ILE A 124 6.99 4.24 2.60
N CYS A 125 8.25 4.60 2.36
CA CYS A 125 9.06 4.02 1.28
C CYS A 125 9.24 2.50 1.44
N ILE A 126 9.63 2.03 2.64
CA ILE A 126 9.75 0.60 2.97
C ILE A 126 8.44 -0.13 2.70
N SER A 127 7.34 0.43 3.18
CA SER A 127 6.01 -0.14 3.00
C SER A 127 5.60 -0.22 1.53
N LEU A 128 5.83 0.85 0.75
CA LEU A 128 5.56 0.88 -0.69
C LEU A 128 6.31 -0.23 -1.41
N VAL A 129 7.64 -0.33 -1.18
CA VAL A 129 8.47 -1.36 -1.83
C VAL A 129 8.01 -2.75 -1.43
N ALA A 130 7.69 -2.97 -0.14
CA ALA A 130 7.18 -4.24 0.35
C ALA A 130 5.83 -4.60 -0.30
N SER A 131 4.89 -3.67 -0.39
CA SER A 131 3.58 -3.90 -1.01
C SER A 131 3.71 -4.28 -2.49
N ILE A 132 4.51 -3.53 -3.27
CA ILE A 132 4.76 -3.84 -4.69
C ILE A 132 5.39 -5.23 -4.83
N CYS A 133 6.42 -5.55 -4.05
CA CYS A 133 7.10 -6.84 -4.12
C CYS A 133 6.18 -8.00 -3.72
N ASN A 134 5.36 -7.82 -2.67
CA ASN A 134 4.38 -8.83 -2.25
C ASN A 134 3.31 -9.05 -3.33
N LEU A 135 2.75 -7.99 -3.94
CA LEU A 135 1.80 -8.11 -5.04
C LEU A 135 2.41 -8.83 -6.25
N LEU A 136 3.68 -8.55 -6.58
CA LEU A 136 4.40 -9.25 -7.66
C LEU A 136 4.55 -10.74 -7.36
N VAL A 137 4.99 -11.10 -6.15
CA VAL A 137 5.19 -12.52 -5.78
C VAL A 137 3.85 -13.25 -5.72
N ILE A 138 2.77 -12.61 -5.25
CA ILE A 138 1.40 -13.14 -5.31
C ILE A 138 0.99 -13.37 -6.78
N ALA A 139 1.29 -12.45 -7.68
CA ALA A 139 1.01 -12.61 -9.12
C ALA A 139 1.77 -13.80 -9.71
N ILE A 140 3.06 -13.96 -9.36
CA ILE A 140 3.88 -15.10 -9.77
C ILE A 140 3.33 -16.41 -9.21
N ASP A 141 2.94 -16.46 -7.94
CA ASP A 141 2.32 -17.63 -7.31
C ASP A 141 1.05 -18.07 -8.06
N ARG A 142 0.20 -17.10 -8.43
CA ARG A 142 -1.00 -17.40 -9.23
C ARG A 142 -0.65 -17.88 -10.62
N TYR A 143 0.33 -17.26 -11.27
CA TYR A 143 0.83 -17.71 -12.57
C TYR A 143 1.27 -19.17 -12.51
N ILE A 144 2.08 -19.55 -11.52
CA ILE A 144 2.54 -20.93 -11.33
C ILE A 144 1.36 -21.87 -11.05
N THR A 145 0.39 -21.47 -10.24
CA THR A 145 -0.80 -22.25 -9.90
C THR A 145 -1.65 -22.56 -11.15
N ILE A 146 -1.74 -21.60 -12.08
CA ILE A 146 -2.54 -21.75 -13.31
C ILE A 146 -1.83 -22.61 -14.35
N PHE A 147 -0.53 -22.36 -14.59
CA PHE A 147 0.20 -22.99 -15.69
C PHE A 147 0.92 -24.28 -15.33
N TYR A 148 1.33 -24.42 -14.07
CA TYR A 148 2.10 -25.54 -13.58
C TYR A 148 1.38 -26.27 -12.45
N ALA A 149 0.04 -26.39 -12.54
CA ALA A 149 -0.81 -26.96 -11.49
C ALA A 149 -0.27 -28.30 -10.95
N LEU A 150 0.15 -29.22 -11.85
CA LEU A 150 0.70 -30.54 -11.49
C LEU A 150 2.07 -30.46 -10.79
N ARG A 151 2.84 -29.40 -11.02
CA ARG A 151 4.16 -29.19 -10.42
C ARG A 151 4.18 -28.09 -9.37
N TYR A 152 3.04 -27.50 -9.05
CA TYR A 152 2.95 -26.36 -8.12
C TYR A 152 3.63 -26.65 -6.78
N HIS A 153 3.33 -27.78 -6.16
CA HIS A 153 3.90 -28.18 -4.87
C HIS A 153 5.43 -28.39 -4.88
N SER A 154 6.00 -28.70 -6.03
CA SER A 154 7.47 -28.82 -6.17
C SER A 154 8.15 -27.47 -6.45
N ILE A 155 7.46 -26.57 -7.14
CA ILE A 155 7.99 -25.24 -7.52
C ILE A 155 7.84 -24.28 -6.34
N MET A 156 6.63 -24.17 -5.75
CA MET A 156 6.31 -23.21 -4.69
C MET A 156 6.08 -23.96 -3.37
N THR A 157 7.09 -23.96 -2.53
CA THR A 157 7.03 -24.55 -1.17
C THR A 157 6.97 -23.44 -0.13
N VAL A 158 6.47 -23.74 1.07
CA VAL A 158 6.45 -22.80 2.20
C VAL A 158 7.84 -22.26 2.52
N ARG A 159 8.89 -23.10 2.44
CA ARG A 159 10.28 -22.66 2.67
C ARG A 159 10.72 -21.60 1.66
N LYS A 160 10.41 -21.79 0.37
CA LYS A 160 10.74 -20.83 -0.69
C LYS A 160 9.93 -19.54 -0.52
N ALA A 161 8.67 -19.62 -0.11
CA ALA A 161 7.85 -18.44 0.19
C ALA A 161 8.45 -17.62 1.34
N LEU A 162 8.85 -18.27 2.44
CA LEU A 162 9.49 -17.59 3.57
C LEU A 162 10.84 -16.96 3.17
N LEU A 163 11.65 -17.65 2.36
CA LEU A 163 12.91 -17.08 1.83
C LEU A 163 12.62 -15.85 0.97
N ALA A 164 11.61 -15.90 0.10
CA ALA A 164 11.22 -14.75 -0.72
C ALA A 164 10.76 -13.57 0.14
N ILE A 165 9.93 -13.80 1.16
CA ILE A 165 9.49 -12.78 2.10
C ILE A 165 10.69 -12.16 2.84
N THR A 166 11.62 -12.99 3.34
CA THR A 166 12.84 -12.50 4.00
C THR A 166 13.66 -11.63 3.05
N ALA A 167 13.85 -12.05 1.80
CA ALA A 167 14.56 -11.27 0.79
C ALA A 167 13.86 -9.93 0.50
N ILE A 168 12.52 -9.92 0.39
CA ILE A 168 11.74 -8.70 0.22
C ILE A 168 12.02 -7.73 1.37
N TRP A 169 11.87 -8.15 2.63
CA TRP A 169 12.04 -7.27 3.78
C TRP A 169 13.47 -6.77 3.95
N LEU A 170 14.48 -7.59 3.65
CA LEU A 170 15.88 -7.15 3.62
C LEU A 170 16.09 -6.07 2.56
N THR A 171 15.59 -6.27 1.34
CA THR A 171 15.67 -5.28 0.26
C THR A 171 14.94 -3.99 0.64
N CYS A 172 13.74 -4.07 1.21
CA CYS A 172 12.97 -2.92 1.67
C CYS A 172 13.71 -2.12 2.74
N THR A 173 14.33 -2.82 3.71
CA THR A 173 15.13 -2.18 4.78
C THR A 173 16.34 -1.44 4.19
N VAL A 174 17.04 -2.06 3.26
CA VAL A 174 18.17 -1.39 2.55
C VAL A 174 17.67 -0.16 1.80
N CYS A 175 16.57 -0.25 1.07
CA CYS A 175 15.96 0.88 0.37
C CYS A 175 15.58 2.01 1.34
N GLY A 176 15.00 1.70 2.50
CA GLY A 176 14.66 2.68 3.53
C GLY A 176 15.88 3.37 4.13
N ILE A 177 16.95 2.63 4.40
CA ILE A 177 18.21 3.20 4.89
C ILE A 177 18.81 4.14 3.83
N LEU A 178 18.85 3.72 2.56
CA LEU A 178 19.33 4.54 1.46
C LEU A 178 18.47 5.80 1.30
N PHE A 179 17.16 5.70 1.51
CA PHE A 179 16.27 6.85 1.49
C PHE A 179 16.66 7.88 2.57
N ILE A 180 16.91 7.45 3.80
CA ILE A 180 17.32 8.35 4.89
C ILE A 180 18.68 9.00 4.57
N VAL A 181 19.67 8.20 4.12
CA VAL A 181 21.05 8.68 3.86
C VAL A 181 21.10 9.67 2.69
N TYR A 182 20.27 9.44 1.67
CA TYR A 182 20.25 10.24 0.44
C TYR A 182 18.95 11.05 0.25
N SER A 183 18.25 11.37 1.34
CA SER A 183 16.96 12.10 1.32
C SER A 183 17.00 13.42 0.56
N GLU A 184 18.15 14.08 0.54
CA GLU A 184 18.37 15.34 -0.20
C GLU A 184 18.53 15.14 -1.73
N SER A 185 18.70 13.89 -2.18
CA SER A 185 19.06 13.58 -3.56
C SER A 185 17.81 13.30 -4.41
N LYS A 186 17.66 14.06 -5.50
CA LYS A 186 16.64 13.77 -6.53
C LYS A 186 16.76 12.37 -7.14
N MET A 187 17.96 11.77 -7.06
CA MET A 187 18.21 10.41 -7.60
C MET A 187 17.38 9.36 -6.87
N VAL A 188 17.13 9.51 -5.57
CA VAL A 188 16.28 8.58 -4.80
C VAL A 188 14.86 8.59 -5.33
N ILE A 189 14.29 9.78 -5.57
CA ILE A 189 12.94 9.93 -6.11
C ILE A 189 12.85 9.31 -7.51
N ILE A 190 13.86 9.56 -8.37
CA ILE A 190 13.93 8.97 -9.72
C ILE A 190 13.99 7.45 -9.64
N CYS A 191 14.79 6.89 -8.73
CA CYS A 191 14.87 5.44 -8.52
C CYS A 191 13.52 4.85 -8.08
N LEU A 192 12.82 5.50 -7.13
CA LEU A 192 11.49 5.06 -6.68
C LEU A 192 10.46 5.08 -7.82
N ILE A 193 10.42 6.15 -8.60
CA ILE A 193 9.53 6.28 -9.76
C ILE A 193 9.85 5.19 -10.79
N THR A 194 11.12 4.99 -11.12
CA THR A 194 11.57 4.00 -12.10
C THR A 194 11.21 2.59 -11.64
N MET A 195 11.46 2.26 -10.37
CA MET A 195 11.12 0.97 -9.78
C MET A 195 9.60 0.72 -9.83
N PHE A 196 8.79 1.71 -9.48
CA PHE A 196 7.33 1.61 -9.52
C PHE A 196 6.84 1.28 -10.94
N PHE A 197 7.26 2.05 -11.94
CA PHE A 197 6.85 1.80 -13.33
C PHE A 197 7.37 0.48 -13.87
N ALA A 198 8.61 0.08 -13.56
CA ALA A 198 9.16 -1.22 -13.97
C ALA A 198 8.32 -2.37 -13.39
N MET A 199 7.93 -2.29 -12.11
CA MET A 199 7.08 -3.30 -11.46
C MET A 199 5.66 -3.31 -12.03
N LEU A 200 5.07 -2.14 -12.36
CA LEU A 200 3.77 -2.07 -13.02
C LEU A 200 3.81 -2.74 -14.41
N VAL A 201 4.83 -2.49 -15.22
CA VAL A 201 5.01 -3.11 -16.53
C VAL A 201 5.14 -4.62 -16.38
N LEU A 202 5.95 -5.10 -15.44
CA LEU A 202 6.13 -6.53 -15.19
C LEU A 202 4.82 -7.19 -14.76
N MET A 203 4.09 -6.59 -13.81
CA MET A 203 2.79 -7.10 -13.39
C MET A 203 1.78 -7.10 -14.55
N ALA A 204 1.67 -6.00 -15.29
CA ALA A 204 0.79 -5.92 -16.47
C ALA A 204 1.11 -7.02 -17.50
N THR A 205 2.39 -7.29 -17.75
CA THR A 205 2.83 -8.36 -18.65
C THR A 205 2.38 -9.73 -18.16
N LEU A 206 2.57 -10.04 -16.87
CA LEU A 206 2.10 -11.29 -16.26
C LEU A 206 0.58 -11.44 -16.39
N TYR A 207 -0.19 -10.35 -16.13
CA TYR A 207 -1.65 -10.40 -16.24
C TYR A 207 -2.15 -10.58 -17.66
N ILE A 208 -1.59 -9.86 -18.62
CA ILE A 208 -1.93 -10.01 -20.03
C ILE A 208 -1.66 -11.46 -20.47
N HIS A 209 -0.51 -12.00 -20.09
CA HIS A 209 -0.14 -13.38 -20.40
C HIS A 209 -1.10 -14.40 -19.77
N MET A 210 -1.43 -14.25 -18.47
CA MET A 210 -2.42 -15.08 -17.80
C MET A 210 -3.81 -15.01 -18.45
N PHE A 211 -4.25 -13.81 -18.83
CA PHE A 211 -5.55 -13.59 -19.47
C PHE A 211 -5.63 -14.22 -20.86
N LEU A 212 -4.59 -14.04 -21.69
CA LEU A 212 -4.54 -14.62 -23.03
C LEU A 212 -4.54 -16.14 -22.98
N LEU A 213 -3.74 -16.73 -22.08
CA LEU A 213 -3.69 -18.18 -21.92
C LEU A 213 -4.97 -18.75 -21.33
N ALA A 214 -5.58 -18.06 -20.34
CA ALA A 214 -6.89 -18.46 -19.82
C ALA A 214 -7.95 -18.49 -20.93
N ARG A 215 -7.97 -17.50 -21.84
CA ARG A 215 -8.85 -17.51 -23.01
C ARG A 215 -8.57 -18.65 -23.98
N LEU A 216 -7.30 -18.97 -24.22
CA LEU A 216 -6.93 -20.10 -25.09
C LEU A 216 -7.36 -21.45 -24.48
N HIS A 217 -7.19 -21.61 -23.17
CA HIS A 217 -7.66 -22.80 -22.45
C HIS A 217 -9.18 -22.93 -22.47
N VAL A 218 -9.93 -21.84 -22.29
CA VAL A 218 -11.41 -21.85 -22.41
C VAL A 218 -11.85 -22.35 -23.79
N LYS A 219 -11.21 -21.87 -24.85
CA LYS A 219 -11.54 -22.34 -26.23
C LYS A 219 -11.24 -23.82 -26.44
N ARG A 220 -10.17 -24.36 -25.83
CA ARG A 220 -9.82 -25.80 -25.92
C ARG A 220 -10.73 -26.68 -25.08
N ILE A 221 -11.21 -26.22 -23.93
CA ILE A 221 -12.04 -26.99 -22.98
C ILE A 221 -13.53 -26.94 -23.36
N ALA A 222 -13.99 -25.95 -24.14
CA ALA A 222 -15.33 -25.98 -24.73
C ALA A 222 -15.57 -27.24 -25.60
N ALA A 223 -14.51 -28.00 -25.90
CA ALA A 223 -14.53 -29.27 -26.58
C ALA A 223 -14.39 -30.53 -25.69
N LEU A 224 -14.36 -30.41 -24.33
CA LEU A 224 -14.11 -31.49 -23.38
C LEU A 224 -15.20 -31.61 -22.29
N PRO A 225 -15.38 -32.79 -21.64
CA PRO A 225 -16.48 -33.04 -20.69
C PRO A 225 -16.37 -32.26 -19.36
N ALA A 226 -17.50 -32.18 -18.63
CA ALA A 226 -17.84 -31.25 -17.55
C ALA A 226 -16.85 -31.10 -16.34
N GLU A 227 -16.00 -32.07 -16.05
CA GLU A 227 -15.11 -32.04 -14.87
C GLU A 227 -14.01 -30.95 -14.92
N GLY A 228 -13.52 -30.61 -16.14
CA GLY A 228 -12.52 -29.56 -16.35
C GLY A 228 -13.03 -28.13 -16.04
N VAL A 229 -14.35 -27.92 -16.08
CA VAL A 229 -14.99 -26.61 -15.92
C VAL A 229 -14.90 -26.08 -14.48
N VAL A 230 -14.95 -26.96 -13.46
CA VAL A 230 -14.93 -26.59 -12.05
C VAL A 230 -13.54 -26.10 -11.63
N GLN A 231 -12.49 -26.80 -11.99
CA GLN A 231 -11.09 -26.43 -11.69
C GLN A 231 -10.75 -25.08 -12.32
N GLN A 232 -11.21 -24.82 -13.53
CA GLN A 232 -10.95 -23.57 -14.26
C GLN A 232 -11.67 -22.38 -13.63
N ARG A 233 -12.91 -22.55 -13.14
CA ARG A 233 -13.62 -21.48 -12.44
C ARG A 233 -12.87 -21.03 -11.16
N THR A 234 -12.22 -21.94 -10.46
CA THR A 234 -11.44 -21.66 -9.26
C THR A 234 -10.16 -20.87 -9.62
N CYS A 235 -9.45 -21.27 -10.68
CA CYS A 235 -8.26 -20.54 -11.18
C CYS A 235 -8.61 -19.12 -11.65
N MET A 236 -9.71 -18.96 -12.39
CA MET A 236 -10.20 -17.65 -12.83
C MET A 236 -10.56 -16.73 -11.66
N LYS A 237 -11.21 -17.26 -10.62
CA LYS A 237 -11.50 -16.48 -9.41
C LYS A 237 -10.23 -15.94 -8.74
N GLY A 238 -9.17 -16.74 -8.66
CA GLY A 238 -7.88 -16.30 -8.13
C GLY A 238 -7.27 -15.16 -8.94
N ALA A 239 -7.20 -15.30 -10.28
CA ALA A 239 -6.68 -14.26 -11.17
C ALA A 239 -7.45 -12.94 -11.04
N ILE A 240 -8.79 -12.98 -11.00
CA ILE A 240 -9.64 -11.79 -10.82
C ILE A 240 -9.32 -11.08 -9.50
N THR A 241 -9.11 -11.83 -8.40
CA THR A 241 -8.79 -11.22 -7.09
C THR A 241 -7.54 -10.37 -7.16
N ILE A 242 -6.49 -10.90 -7.78
CA ILE A 242 -5.22 -10.18 -7.87
C ILE A 242 -5.34 -8.98 -8.83
N THR A 243 -6.12 -9.11 -9.91
CA THR A 243 -6.40 -7.97 -10.80
C THR A 243 -7.10 -6.83 -10.05
N ILE A 244 -8.03 -7.16 -9.14
CA ILE A 244 -8.69 -6.16 -8.29
C ILE A 244 -7.68 -5.52 -7.34
N LEU A 245 -6.85 -6.31 -6.65
CA LEU A 245 -5.80 -5.80 -5.75
C LEU A 245 -4.85 -4.85 -6.48
N LEU A 246 -4.35 -5.27 -7.64
CA LEU A 246 -3.49 -4.42 -8.46
C LEU A 246 -4.20 -3.14 -8.93
N GLY A 247 -5.44 -3.25 -9.35
CA GLY A 247 -6.24 -2.09 -9.77
C GLY A 247 -6.41 -1.07 -8.64
N VAL A 248 -6.74 -1.53 -7.44
CA VAL A 248 -6.85 -0.68 -6.23
C VAL A 248 -5.50 -0.07 -5.90
N PHE A 249 -4.43 -0.86 -5.90
CA PHE A 249 -3.07 -0.36 -5.66
C PHE A 249 -2.70 0.77 -6.63
N ILE A 250 -2.91 0.57 -7.94
CA ILE A 250 -2.63 1.61 -8.94
C ILE A 250 -3.46 2.86 -8.68
N CYS A 251 -4.76 2.73 -8.46
CA CYS A 251 -5.65 3.88 -8.22
C CYS A 251 -5.23 4.69 -6.98
N CYS A 252 -4.79 4.02 -5.93
CA CYS A 252 -4.42 4.66 -4.67
C CYS A 252 -3.02 5.29 -4.73
N TRP A 253 -2.07 4.67 -5.42
CA TRP A 253 -0.67 5.13 -5.44
C TRP A 253 -0.31 6.01 -6.64
N ALA A 254 -1.00 5.89 -7.78
CA ALA A 254 -0.68 6.66 -8.98
C ALA A 254 -0.70 8.19 -8.77
N PRO A 255 -1.65 8.79 -8.01
CA PRO A 255 -1.64 10.22 -7.74
C PRO A 255 -0.40 10.68 -6.98
N PHE A 256 0.08 9.88 -6.03
CA PHE A 256 1.32 10.17 -5.29
C PHE A 256 2.55 10.10 -6.21
N PHE A 257 2.65 9.10 -7.09
CA PHE A 257 3.75 9.03 -8.05
C PHE A 257 3.72 10.16 -9.07
N LEU A 258 2.52 10.58 -9.50
CA LEU A 258 2.37 11.77 -10.35
C LEU A 258 2.86 13.03 -9.62
N HIS A 259 2.56 13.17 -8.32
CA HIS A 259 3.08 14.24 -7.49
C HIS A 259 4.63 14.24 -7.47
N LEU A 260 5.28 13.10 -7.24
CA LEU A 260 6.74 12.99 -7.28
C LEU A 260 7.33 13.37 -8.65
N ILE A 261 6.66 12.98 -9.75
CA ILE A 261 7.07 13.35 -11.11
C ILE A 261 6.99 14.87 -11.30
N LEU A 262 5.90 15.51 -10.84
CA LEU A 262 5.70 16.95 -10.98
C LEU A 262 6.72 17.76 -10.17
N ILE A 263 7.11 17.30 -8.99
CA ILE A 263 8.20 17.92 -8.21
C ILE A 263 9.51 17.97 -9.00
N ILE A 264 9.81 16.94 -9.79
CA ILE A 264 11.07 16.88 -10.56
C ILE A 264 10.96 17.68 -11.87
N THR A 265 9.82 17.57 -12.57
CA THR A 265 9.68 18.05 -13.95
C THR A 265 9.21 19.49 -14.05
N CYS A 266 8.33 19.93 -13.17
CA CYS A 266 7.73 21.28 -13.26
C CYS A 266 7.54 22.02 -11.92
N PRO A 267 8.58 22.12 -11.08
CA PRO A 267 8.46 22.66 -9.72
C PRO A 267 8.06 24.16 -9.66
N LYS A 268 8.18 24.89 -10.76
CA LYS A 268 7.88 26.34 -10.84
C LYS A 268 6.58 26.66 -11.57
N ASN A 269 5.92 25.68 -12.17
CA ASN A 269 4.68 25.90 -12.91
C ASN A 269 3.48 26.01 -11.95
N PRO A 270 2.66 27.07 -12.02
CA PRO A 270 1.52 27.28 -11.11
C PRO A 270 0.52 26.11 -11.11
N TYR A 271 0.26 25.50 -12.26
CA TYR A 271 -0.64 24.35 -12.36
C TYR A 271 -0.07 23.12 -11.66
N CYS A 272 1.24 22.89 -11.77
CA CYS A 272 1.91 21.78 -11.08
C CYS A 272 1.93 22.03 -9.57
N ILE A 273 2.20 23.26 -9.13
CA ILE A 273 2.14 23.65 -7.71
C ILE A 273 0.73 23.40 -7.15
N CYS A 274 -0.31 23.75 -7.92
CA CYS A 274 -1.69 23.49 -7.51
C CYS A 274 -1.95 21.99 -7.30
N TYR A 275 -1.52 21.14 -8.23
CA TYR A 275 -1.63 19.69 -8.07
C TYR A 275 -0.83 19.19 -6.84
N MET A 276 0.38 19.69 -6.65
CA MET A 276 1.23 19.32 -5.50
C MET A 276 0.62 19.74 -4.15
N SER A 277 -0.25 20.76 -4.10
CA SER A 277 -0.92 21.17 -2.86
C SER A 277 -1.94 20.16 -2.31
N TYR A 278 -2.34 19.15 -3.10
CA TYR A 278 -3.21 18.05 -2.67
C TYR A 278 -2.46 16.88 -2.02
N PHE A 279 -1.24 17.04 -1.57
CA PHE A 279 -0.38 15.99 -1.00
C PHE A 279 -1.10 15.18 0.11
N THR A 280 -1.78 15.86 1.03
CA THR A 280 -2.57 15.21 2.10
C THR A 280 -3.67 14.28 1.56
N THR A 281 -4.29 14.64 0.44
CA THR A 281 -5.29 13.78 -0.22
C THR A 281 -4.65 12.51 -0.77
N TYR A 282 -3.43 12.58 -1.30
CA TYR A 282 -2.72 11.41 -1.80
C TYR A 282 -2.32 10.46 -0.67
N LEU A 283 -1.93 11.00 0.49
CA LEU A 283 -1.68 10.17 1.69
C LEU A 283 -2.94 9.44 2.16
N VAL A 284 -4.11 10.09 2.14
CA VAL A 284 -5.39 9.42 2.45
C VAL A 284 -5.68 8.30 1.47
N LEU A 285 -5.45 8.51 0.17
CA LEU A 285 -5.63 7.43 -0.83
C LEU A 285 -4.72 6.23 -0.57
N ILE A 286 -3.46 6.49 -0.20
CA ILE A 286 -2.51 5.43 0.19
C ILE A 286 -3.02 4.66 1.41
N MET A 287 -3.54 5.34 2.43
CA MET A 287 -4.13 4.68 3.61
C MET A 287 -5.39 3.89 3.25
N CYS A 288 -6.21 4.38 2.31
CA CYS A 288 -7.37 3.64 1.80
C CYS A 288 -6.97 2.30 1.17
N ASN A 289 -5.82 2.21 0.48
CA ASN A 289 -5.31 0.94 -0.03
C ASN A 289 -5.19 -0.09 1.09
N SER A 290 -4.55 0.28 2.21
CA SER A 290 -4.31 -0.60 3.36
C SER A 290 -5.60 -1.05 4.08
N VAL A 291 -6.69 -0.27 3.96
CA VAL A 291 -8.04 -0.65 4.46
C VAL A 291 -8.74 -1.58 3.46
N ILE A 292 -8.61 -1.32 2.16
CA ILE A 292 -9.36 -2.06 1.13
C ILE A 292 -8.82 -3.49 0.96
N ASP A 293 -7.51 -3.70 1.11
CA ASP A 293 -6.87 -4.99 0.88
C ASP A 293 -7.45 -6.14 1.75
N PRO A 294 -7.58 -6.02 3.09
CA PRO A 294 -8.23 -7.02 3.93
C PRO A 294 -9.68 -7.30 3.54
N ILE A 295 -10.41 -6.27 3.13
CA ILE A 295 -11.80 -6.39 2.66
C ILE A 295 -11.85 -7.28 1.41
N ILE A 296 -10.95 -7.07 0.44
CA ILE A 296 -10.86 -7.91 -0.76
C ILE A 296 -10.60 -9.37 -0.37
N TYR A 297 -9.69 -9.65 0.57
CA TYR A 297 -9.43 -11.03 1.03
C TYR A 297 -10.65 -11.68 1.68
N ALA A 298 -11.36 -10.93 2.52
CA ALA A 298 -12.58 -11.40 3.18
C ALA A 298 -13.69 -11.74 2.17
N PHE A 299 -13.87 -10.92 1.12
CA PHE A 299 -14.88 -11.19 0.10
C PHE A 299 -14.52 -12.35 -0.82
N ARG A 300 -13.24 -12.56 -1.10
CA ARG A 300 -12.78 -13.54 -2.10
C ARG A 300 -12.49 -14.92 -1.54
N SER A 301 -12.08 -15.05 -0.28
CA SER A 301 -11.77 -16.33 0.39
C SER A 301 -12.86 -16.71 1.38
N LEU A 302 -13.55 -17.82 1.09
CA LEU A 302 -14.55 -18.38 2.01
C LEU A 302 -13.92 -18.80 3.34
N GLU A 303 -12.72 -19.39 3.31
CA GLU A 303 -12.00 -19.83 4.50
C GLU A 303 -11.57 -18.62 5.36
N MET A 304 -11.04 -17.57 4.77
CA MET A 304 -10.73 -16.33 5.49
C MET A 304 -11.98 -15.75 6.16
N ARG A 305 -13.08 -15.66 5.43
CA ARG A 305 -14.34 -15.12 5.96
C ARG A 305 -14.90 -15.95 7.12
N LYS A 306 -14.84 -17.30 7.05
CA LYS A 306 -15.23 -18.17 8.14
C LYS A 306 -14.36 -17.92 9.37
N THR A 307 -13.04 -17.91 9.19
CA THR A 307 -12.07 -17.68 10.27
C THR A 307 -12.22 -16.29 10.90
N PHE A 308 -12.48 -15.25 10.12
CA PHE A 308 -12.78 -13.90 10.65
C PHE A 308 -14.02 -13.92 11.54
N LYS A 309 -15.11 -14.58 11.10
CA LYS A 309 -16.32 -14.73 11.92
C LYS A 309 -16.04 -15.46 13.22
N GLU A 310 -15.26 -16.53 13.18
CA GLU A 310 -14.88 -17.30 14.38
C GLU A 310 -14.04 -16.45 15.35
N ILE A 311 -13.07 -15.66 14.86
CA ILE A 311 -12.25 -14.81 15.70
C ILE A 311 -13.10 -13.70 16.35
N ILE A 312 -13.94 -13.02 15.56
CA ILE A 312 -14.81 -11.94 16.05
C ILE A 312 -15.84 -12.47 17.05
N CYS A 313 -16.46 -13.63 16.77
CA CYS A 313 -17.39 -14.26 17.70
C CYS A 313 -16.71 -14.72 19.00
N CYS A 314 -15.47 -15.22 18.95
CA CYS A 314 -14.72 -15.59 20.15
C CYS A 314 -14.33 -14.39 21.02
N CYS A 315 -14.17 -13.22 20.44
CA CYS A 315 -13.90 -11.98 21.19
C CYS A 315 -15.18 -11.37 21.79
N GLY A 316 -16.38 -11.68 21.27
CA GLY A 316 -17.65 -11.25 21.83
C GLY A 316 -18.10 -12.19 22.95
N THR A 317 -18.36 -11.66 24.15
CA THR A 317 -18.75 -12.35 25.40
C THR A 317 -19.99 -13.27 25.28
N SER A 318 -20.57 -13.46 24.09
CA SER A 318 -21.77 -14.27 23.83
C SER A 318 -21.49 -15.65 23.21
N CYS A 319 -20.22 -16.08 23.10
CA CYS A 319 -19.84 -17.23 22.29
C CYS A 319 -19.72 -18.57 23.04
N ASN A 320 -20.20 -18.66 24.29
CA ASN A 320 -20.07 -19.90 25.05
C ASN A 320 -21.09 -21.01 24.67
N GLN A 321 -22.00 -20.78 23.73
CA GLN A 321 -23.03 -21.77 23.38
C GLN A 321 -23.10 -22.15 21.88
N ARG A 322 -22.34 -21.53 20.95
CA ARG A 322 -22.47 -21.81 19.50
C ARG A 322 -21.26 -22.48 18.83
N CYS A 323 -20.19 -22.74 19.55
CA CYS A 323 -19.03 -23.46 19.00
C CYS A 323 -19.08 -24.99 19.19
N LYS A 324 -20.25 -25.57 19.50
CA LYS A 324 -20.44 -27.02 19.66
C LYS A 324 -21.41 -27.62 18.62
N HIS A 325 -21.42 -27.12 17.40
CA HIS A 325 -22.07 -27.85 16.30
C HIS A 325 -21.28 -27.69 15.01
#